data_fc9ee32ee5eef7af0c1a01f309c437d3
#
_entry.id   fc9ee32ee5eef7af0c1a01f309c437d3
#
_cell.length_a   1.000
_cell.length_b   1.000
_cell.length_c   1.000
_cell.angle_alpha   90.00
_cell.angle_beta   90.00
_cell.angle_gamma   90.00
#
_symmetry.space_group_name_H-M   'P 1'
#
loop_
_entity.id
_entity.type
_entity.pdbx_description
1 polymer ?
#
loop_
_entity_poly.entity_id
_entity_poly.type
_entity_poly.pdbx_seq_one_letter_code
_entity_poly.pdbx_strand_id
1 'polypeptide(L)'
;MNKMDLKKSVLFFGLPGMGIFLMFARIYEILLKQGFTVYWAAYACLWGPLLVTLGIVIGRYHVSKSEFKEYFRVGRLNKKQILLVLGAFILVQVLESLLAFTRPMLATLPGFHVPGYFPDLFRIDMEFKIPMEALLGMKLSGSFSPVFFWLLWLITNIGCEEMLWRGYALPRMEKYFGKRAWLVNGLLWNICIHFFMRWSFITLIPVTLIVPFICQKYKSIWPGIIIHGLGNLLVLVLIIPSILA
;
A
#
# COMPACT_ATOMS: atom_id res chain seq x y z
N MET A 1 -10.49 19.64 13.05
CA MET A 1 -9.40 19.05 12.18
C MET A 1 -8.56 20.20 11.58
N ASN A 2 -7.25 20.21 11.81
CA ASN A 2 -6.33 21.22 11.27
C ASN A 2 -6.12 21.05 9.75
N LYS A 3 -5.80 22.17 9.03
CA LYS A 3 -5.45 22.14 7.60
C LYS A 3 -4.09 21.48 7.40
N MET A 4 -3.94 20.74 6.27
CA MET A 4 -2.67 20.16 5.84
C MET A 4 -2.30 20.80 4.50
N ASP A 5 -1.36 21.77 4.56
CA ASP A 5 -0.77 22.43 3.39
C ASP A 5 0.23 21.52 2.67
N LEU A 6 0.82 21.99 1.57
CA LEU A 6 1.75 21.18 0.78
C LEU A 6 2.95 20.72 1.61
N LYS A 7 3.56 21.61 2.41
CA LYS A 7 4.75 21.26 3.23
C LYS A 7 4.41 20.16 4.24
N LYS A 8 3.29 20.29 4.96
CA LYS A 8 2.84 19.27 5.91
C LYS A 8 2.48 17.97 5.22
N SER A 9 1.86 18.02 4.03
CA SER A 9 1.52 16.85 3.23
C SER A 9 2.79 16.11 2.80
N VAL A 10 3.77 16.82 2.22
CA VAL A 10 5.05 16.24 1.81
C VAL A 10 5.78 15.60 2.99
N LEU A 11 5.83 16.25 4.16
CA LEU A 11 6.44 15.69 5.35
C LEU A 11 5.69 14.45 5.86
N PHE A 12 4.35 14.48 5.85
CA PHE A 12 3.52 13.39 6.35
C PHE A 12 3.62 12.11 5.52
N PHE A 13 3.76 12.23 4.19
CA PHE A 13 4.01 11.09 3.30
C PHE A 13 5.51 10.78 3.19
N GLY A 14 6.35 11.80 3.13
CA GLY A 14 7.77 11.66 2.88
C GLY A 14 8.54 11.01 4.03
N LEU A 15 8.23 11.35 5.30
CA LEU A 15 8.93 10.75 6.44
C LEU A 15 8.74 9.23 6.54
N PRO A 16 7.49 8.69 6.53
CA PRO A 16 7.34 7.23 6.53
C PRO A 16 7.85 6.58 5.24
N GLY A 17 7.70 7.22 4.07
CA GLY A 17 8.26 6.70 2.82
C GLY A 17 9.78 6.63 2.83
N MET A 18 10.46 7.64 3.34
CA MET A 18 11.92 7.60 3.57
C MET A 18 12.28 6.54 4.60
N GLY A 19 11.46 6.39 5.66
CA GLY A 19 11.62 5.32 6.66
C GLY A 19 11.60 3.94 5.99
N ILE A 20 10.60 3.65 5.15
CA ILE A 20 10.50 2.39 4.39
C ILE A 20 11.75 2.19 3.53
N PHE A 21 12.14 3.22 2.76
CA PHE A 21 13.32 3.14 1.89
C PHE A 21 14.60 2.82 2.67
N LEU A 22 14.84 3.51 3.79
CA LEU A 22 16.02 3.28 4.62
C LEU A 22 15.99 1.92 5.32
N MET A 23 14.82 1.45 5.76
CA MET A 23 14.65 0.13 6.33
C MET A 23 15.05 -0.96 5.33
N PHE A 24 14.59 -0.89 4.07
CA PHE A 24 15.02 -1.84 3.04
C PHE A 24 16.51 -1.66 2.67
N ALA A 25 16.99 -0.44 2.55
CA ALA A 25 18.36 -0.18 2.10
C ALA A 25 19.44 -0.52 3.16
N ARG A 26 19.09 -0.55 4.45
CA ARG A 26 20.07 -0.67 5.55
C ARG A 26 19.75 -1.74 6.57
N ILE A 27 18.49 -1.96 6.88
CA ILE A 27 18.06 -2.81 8.00
C ILE A 27 17.66 -4.20 7.54
N TYR A 28 17.09 -4.33 6.34
CA TYR A 28 16.57 -5.60 5.82
C TYR A 28 17.60 -6.74 5.86
N GLU A 29 18.79 -6.52 5.30
CA GLU A 29 19.86 -7.52 5.33
C GLU A 29 20.36 -7.83 6.74
N ILE A 30 20.37 -6.84 7.65
CA ILE A 30 20.77 -7.04 9.05
C ILE A 30 19.77 -7.99 9.72
N LEU A 31 18.48 -7.78 9.52
CA LEU A 31 17.43 -8.66 10.06
C LEU A 31 17.59 -10.09 9.55
N LEU A 32 17.85 -10.28 8.26
CA LEU A 32 18.10 -11.62 7.70
C LEU A 32 19.33 -12.29 8.34
N LYS A 33 20.43 -11.55 8.52
CA LYS A 33 21.65 -12.04 9.20
C LYS A 33 21.42 -12.39 10.68
N GLN A 34 20.44 -11.75 11.33
CA GLN A 34 20.02 -12.07 12.69
C GLN A 34 19.03 -13.23 12.79
N GLY A 35 18.71 -13.88 11.65
CA GLY A 35 17.84 -15.05 11.61
C GLY A 35 16.36 -14.76 11.44
N PHE A 36 15.97 -13.51 11.17
CA PHE A 36 14.59 -13.22 10.76
C PHE A 36 14.31 -13.85 9.40
N THR A 37 13.11 -14.42 9.24
CA THR A 37 12.67 -14.90 7.93
C THR A 37 12.47 -13.71 6.96
N VAL A 38 12.51 -13.99 5.65
CA VAL A 38 12.24 -12.98 4.60
C VAL A 38 10.91 -12.28 4.85
N TYR A 39 9.87 -13.02 5.25
CA TYR A 39 8.56 -12.47 5.58
C TYR A 39 8.65 -11.42 6.70
N TRP A 40 9.22 -11.79 7.86
CA TRP A 40 9.27 -10.89 9.02
C TRP A 40 10.20 -9.69 8.80
N ALA A 41 11.32 -9.91 8.11
CA ALA A 41 12.22 -8.81 7.74
C ALA A 41 11.54 -7.81 6.79
N ALA A 42 10.86 -8.30 5.73
CA ALA A 42 10.11 -7.45 4.81
C ALA A 42 8.91 -6.77 5.49
N TYR A 43 8.17 -7.49 6.35
CA TYR A 43 7.07 -6.96 7.14
C TYR A 43 7.51 -5.79 8.02
N ALA A 44 8.59 -5.95 8.77
CA ALA A 44 9.14 -4.90 9.62
C ALA A 44 9.59 -3.68 8.82
N CYS A 45 10.26 -3.89 7.69
CA CYS A 45 10.77 -2.81 6.84
C CYS A 45 9.64 -2.00 6.19
N LEU A 46 8.58 -2.66 5.75
CA LEU A 46 7.48 -2.01 5.03
C LEU A 46 6.45 -1.40 5.98
N TRP A 47 6.01 -2.18 6.97
CA TRP A 47 4.90 -1.77 7.85
C TRP A 47 5.35 -1.07 9.13
N GLY A 48 6.58 -1.30 9.59
CA GLY A 48 7.11 -0.65 10.79
C GLY A 48 6.96 0.87 10.78
N PRO A 49 7.47 1.59 9.76
CA PRO A 49 7.31 3.05 9.67
C PRO A 49 5.85 3.50 9.60
N LEU A 50 4.97 2.75 8.94
CA LEU A 50 3.54 3.07 8.84
C LEU A 50 2.81 2.83 10.16
N LEU A 51 3.10 1.73 10.86
CA LEU A 51 2.53 1.42 12.18
C LEU A 51 2.93 2.47 13.21
N VAL A 52 4.20 2.89 13.21
CA VAL A 52 4.68 3.98 14.07
C VAL A 52 3.94 5.29 13.74
N THR A 53 3.79 5.62 12.46
CA THR A 53 3.07 6.82 12.03
C THR A 53 1.60 6.77 12.45
N LEU A 54 0.94 5.62 12.29
CA LEU A 54 -0.44 5.42 12.71
C LEU A 54 -0.59 5.51 14.24
N GLY A 55 0.34 4.92 14.98
CA GLY A 55 0.41 5.02 16.45
C GLY A 55 0.53 6.46 16.93
N ILE A 56 1.39 7.26 16.28
CA ILE A 56 1.53 8.70 16.56
C ILE A 56 0.23 9.45 16.26
N VAL A 57 -0.44 9.16 15.13
CA VAL A 57 -1.71 9.79 14.77
C VAL A 57 -2.80 9.48 15.79
N ILE A 58 -2.95 8.22 16.18
CA ILE A 58 -3.98 7.80 17.14
C ILE A 58 -3.65 8.35 18.54
N GLY A 59 -2.42 8.19 19.00
CA GLY A 59 -2.00 8.59 20.34
C GLY A 59 -2.03 10.11 20.55
N ARG A 60 -1.50 10.88 19.58
CA ARG A 60 -1.43 12.36 19.69
C ARG A 60 -2.80 13.04 19.72
N TYR A 61 -3.78 12.45 19.09
CA TYR A 61 -5.09 13.08 18.96
C TYR A 61 -6.13 12.49 19.90
N HIS A 62 -5.75 11.54 20.78
CA HIS A 62 -6.65 10.91 21.76
C HIS A 62 -8.02 10.59 21.15
N VAL A 63 -8.00 9.96 19.97
CA VAL A 63 -9.24 9.68 19.22
C VAL A 63 -10.13 8.78 20.05
N SER A 64 -11.23 9.32 20.54
CA SER A 64 -12.21 8.54 21.30
C SER A 64 -12.87 7.50 20.37
N LYS A 65 -13.34 6.39 20.95
CA LYS A 65 -14.04 5.32 20.21
C LYS A 65 -15.27 5.85 19.46
N SER A 66 -15.94 6.85 19.98
CA SER A 66 -17.13 7.49 19.39
C SER A 66 -16.76 8.36 18.16
N GLU A 67 -15.61 9.02 18.19
CA GLU A 67 -15.16 9.92 17.12
C GLU A 67 -14.38 9.19 16.03
N PHE A 68 -13.94 7.95 16.27
CA PHE A 68 -13.10 7.19 15.36
C PHE A 68 -13.68 7.10 13.94
N LYS A 69 -14.99 6.83 13.83
CA LYS A 69 -15.65 6.69 12.51
C LYS A 69 -15.63 7.99 11.70
N GLU A 70 -15.86 9.11 12.36
CA GLU A 70 -15.84 10.42 11.71
C GLU A 70 -14.41 10.86 11.43
N TYR A 71 -13.52 10.66 12.39
CA TYR A 71 -12.11 11.03 12.30
C TYR A 71 -11.38 10.39 11.13
N PHE A 72 -11.64 9.10 10.88
CA PHE A 72 -11.07 8.32 9.79
C PHE A 72 -12.02 8.10 8.61
N ARG A 73 -13.16 8.77 8.56
CA ARG A 73 -14.15 8.65 7.48
C ARG A 73 -14.60 7.20 7.23
N VAL A 74 -14.87 6.42 8.27
CA VAL A 74 -15.35 5.03 8.16
C VAL A 74 -16.87 5.02 7.91
N GLY A 75 -17.34 5.86 7.00
CA GLY A 75 -18.74 5.95 6.59
C GLY A 75 -19.13 4.81 5.63
N ARG A 76 -20.35 4.28 5.77
CA ARG A 76 -20.85 3.19 4.92
C ARG A 76 -21.11 3.66 3.49
N LEU A 77 -20.89 2.78 2.53
CA LEU A 77 -21.30 2.94 1.14
C LEU A 77 -22.68 2.34 0.91
N ASN A 78 -23.48 2.94 0.04
CA ASN A 78 -24.70 2.33 -0.44
C ASN A 78 -24.41 1.32 -1.59
N LYS A 79 -25.42 0.49 -1.95
CA LYS A 79 -25.27 -0.55 -2.97
C LYS A 79 -24.75 -0.03 -4.33
N LYS A 80 -25.26 1.13 -4.78
CA LYS A 80 -24.82 1.74 -6.04
C LYS A 80 -23.35 2.19 -5.98
N GLN A 81 -22.92 2.75 -4.85
CA GLN A 81 -21.53 3.13 -4.64
C GLN A 81 -20.61 1.92 -4.60
N ILE A 82 -21.01 0.83 -3.93
CA ILE A 82 -20.24 -0.44 -3.90
C ILE A 82 -20.05 -0.96 -5.33
N LEU A 83 -21.12 -1.01 -6.14
CA LEU A 83 -21.02 -1.47 -7.53
C LEU A 83 -20.06 -0.59 -8.36
N LEU A 84 -20.12 0.72 -8.20
CA LEU A 84 -19.19 1.65 -8.87
C LEU A 84 -17.74 1.45 -8.40
N VAL A 85 -17.51 1.17 -7.12
CA VAL A 85 -16.18 0.88 -6.57
C VAL A 85 -15.64 -0.44 -7.11
N LEU A 86 -16.48 -1.48 -7.27
CA LEU A 86 -16.08 -2.74 -7.90
C LEU A 86 -15.74 -2.56 -9.39
N GLY A 87 -16.53 -1.75 -10.11
CA GLY A 87 -16.18 -1.36 -11.48
C GLY A 87 -14.85 -0.59 -11.57
N ALA A 88 -14.60 0.31 -10.62
CA ALA A 88 -13.32 1.02 -10.52
C ALA A 88 -12.16 0.08 -10.19
N PHE A 89 -12.36 -0.94 -9.37
CA PHE A 89 -11.37 -2.00 -9.12
C PHE A 89 -10.97 -2.70 -10.41
N ILE A 90 -11.96 -3.15 -11.21
CA ILE A 90 -11.67 -3.79 -12.51
C ILE A 90 -10.90 -2.84 -13.44
N LEU A 91 -11.33 -1.57 -13.51
CA LEU A 91 -10.64 -0.55 -14.31
C LEU A 91 -9.17 -0.39 -13.87
N VAL A 92 -8.91 -0.31 -12.57
CA VAL A 92 -7.55 -0.23 -12.02
C VAL A 92 -6.71 -1.44 -12.48
N GLN A 93 -7.22 -2.67 -12.33
CA GLN A 93 -6.49 -3.88 -12.73
C GLN A 93 -6.17 -3.90 -14.23
N VAL A 94 -7.12 -3.51 -15.08
CA VAL A 94 -6.90 -3.41 -16.53
C VAL A 94 -5.82 -2.38 -16.85
N LEU A 95 -5.91 -1.17 -16.27
CA LEU A 95 -4.94 -0.11 -16.53
C LEU A 95 -3.55 -0.45 -16.01
N GLU A 96 -3.42 -1.05 -14.82
CA GLU A 96 -2.14 -1.51 -14.28
C GLU A 96 -1.51 -2.61 -15.14
N SER A 97 -2.32 -3.55 -15.64
CA SER A 97 -1.87 -4.59 -16.57
C SER A 97 -1.38 -3.99 -17.90
N LEU A 98 -2.11 -3.02 -18.46
CA LEU A 98 -1.68 -2.32 -19.67
C LEU A 98 -0.39 -1.51 -19.47
N LEU A 99 -0.13 -1.00 -18.26
CA LEU A 99 1.06 -0.23 -17.93
C LEU A 99 2.23 -1.09 -17.42
N ALA A 100 2.03 -2.40 -17.23
CA ALA A 100 3.04 -3.29 -16.63
C ALA A 100 4.38 -3.30 -17.37
N PHE A 101 4.36 -3.15 -18.71
CA PHE A 101 5.57 -3.07 -19.54
C PHE A 101 6.49 -1.88 -19.17
N THR A 102 5.97 -0.88 -18.48
CA THR A 102 6.78 0.29 -18.06
C THR A 102 7.75 -0.04 -16.92
N ARG A 103 7.52 -1.11 -16.15
CA ARG A 103 8.39 -1.52 -15.04
C ARG A 103 9.80 -1.84 -15.50
N PRO A 104 10.02 -2.80 -16.43
CA PRO A 104 11.36 -3.10 -16.93
C PRO A 104 11.99 -1.88 -17.60
N MET A 105 11.22 -1.04 -18.31
CA MET A 105 11.74 0.19 -18.93
C MET A 105 12.27 1.17 -17.88
N LEU A 106 11.51 1.43 -16.82
CA LEU A 106 11.96 2.32 -15.75
C LEU A 106 13.18 1.75 -15.02
N ALA A 107 13.24 0.44 -14.83
CA ALA A 107 14.36 -0.21 -14.14
C ALA A 107 15.70 -0.08 -14.86
N THR A 108 15.74 0.25 -16.15
CA THR A 108 16.98 0.54 -16.88
C THR A 108 17.54 1.93 -16.59
N LEU A 109 16.71 2.82 -16.02
CA LEU A 109 17.13 4.19 -15.75
C LEU A 109 18.05 4.25 -14.51
N PRO A 110 19.05 5.15 -14.49
CA PRO A 110 19.90 5.37 -13.34
C PRO A 110 19.07 5.68 -12.08
N GLY A 111 19.35 4.95 -11.00
CA GLY A 111 18.63 5.11 -9.73
C GLY A 111 17.28 4.40 -9.64
N PHE A 112 16.76 3.79 -10.71
CA PHE A 112 15.48 3.06 -10.73
C PHE A 112 15.64 1.54 -10.75
N HIS A 113 16.86 1.01 -10.87
CA HIS A 113 17.11 -0.43 -10.85
C HIS A 113 16.59 -1.10 -9.57
N VAL A 114 16.19 -2.36 -9.71
CA VAL A 114 15.77 -3.19 -8.56
C VAL A 114 17.03 -3.63 -7.82
N PRO A 115 17.15 -3.33 -6.50
CA PRO A 115 18.29 -3.81 -5.73
C PRO A 115 18.31 -5.34 -5.64
N GLY A 116 19.51 -5.95 -5.73
CA GLY A 116 19.65 -7.42 -5.70
C GLY A 116 19.20 -8.08 -4.41
N TYR A 117 19.21 -7.34 -3.30
CA TYR A 117 18.75 -7.81 -1.98
C TYR A 117 17.23 -7.73 -1.80
N PHE A 118 16.49 -7.16 -2.77
CA PHE A 118 15.06 -6.90 -2.61
C PHE A 118 14.27 -8.22 -2.59
N PRO A 119 13.24 -8.35 -1.71
CA PRO A 119 12.39 -9.53 -1.69
C PRO A 119 11.72 -9.77 -3.05
N ASP A 120 11.62 -11.02 -3.46
CA ASP A 120 11.08 -11.42 -4.77
C ASP A 120 9.68 -10.86 -5.03
N LEU A 121 8.84 -10.75 -3.99
CA LEU A 121 7.51 -10.17 -4.08
C LEU A 121 7.47 -8.77 -4.72
N PHE A 122 8.54 -7.98 -4.60
CA PHE A 122 8.62 -6.61 -5.11
C PHE A 122 9.48 -6.47 -6.37
N ARG A 123 9.98 -7.58 -6.93
CA ARG A 123 10.82 -7.55 -8.12
C ARG A 123 9.98 -7.41 -9.39
N ILE A 124 10.63 -6.96 -10.47
CA ILE A 124 10.00 -6.73 -11.77
C ILE A 124 9.67 -8.04 -12.47
N ASP A 125 10.59 -8.99 -12.33
CA ASP A 125 10.56 -10.33 -12.88
C ASP A 125 9.62 -11.27 -12.10
N MET A 126 8.89 -10.75 -11.13
CA MET A 126 7.74 -11.43 -10.57
C MET A 126 6.61 -11.49 -11.61
N GLU A 127 6.91 -12.21 -12.70
CA GLU A 127 5.89 -12.82 -13.53
C GLU A 127 5.21 -13.90 -12.68
N PHE A 128 3.94 -14.24 -13.01
CA PHE A 128 3.16 -15.32 -12.37
C PHE A 128 3.83 -16.71 -12.40
N LYS A 129 5.13 -16.79 -12.65
CA LYS A 129 5.97 -17.97 -12.81
C LYS A 129 6.96 -18.21 -11.68
N ILE A 130 7.05 -17.33 -10.67
CA ILE A 130 7.92 -17.61 -9.53
C ILE A 130 7.35 -18.83 -8.80
N PRO A 131 8.19 -19.86 -8.51
CA PRO A 131 7.77 -20.95 -7.66
C PRO A 131 7.24 -20.33 -6.36
N MET A 132 5.94 -20.46 -6.13
CA MET A 132 5.28 -19.87 -4.96
C MET A 132 5.87 -20.40 -3.65
N GLU A 133 6.67 -21.47 -3.70
CA GLU A 133 7.47 -21.97 -2.59
C GLU A 133 8.44 -20.95 -2.00
N ALA A 134 8.80 -19.92 -2.78
CA ALA A 134 9.71 -18.86 -2.33
C ALA A 134 9.02 -17.53 -2.04
N LEU A 135 7.68 -17.44 -2.04
CA LEU A 135 7.00 -16.20 -1.73
C LEU A 135 7.32 -15.77 -0.30
N LEU A 136 8.04 -14.67 -0.18
CA LEU A 136 8.52 -14.18 1.12
C LEU A 136 9.29 -15.24 1.94
N GLY A 137 9.94 -16.20 1.26
CA GLY A 137 10.72 -17.26 1.89
C GLY A 137 9.89 -18.30 2.65
N MET A 138 8.59 -18.38 2.42
CA MET A 138 7.71 -19.36 3.06
C MET A 138 7.51 -20.58 2.17
N LYS A 139 7.64 -21.79 2.75
CA LYS A 139 7.25 -23.03 2.09
C LYS A 139 5.73 -23.11 2.01
N LEU A 140 5.19 -23.32 0.81
CA LEU A 140 3.75 -23.29 0.56
C LEU A 140 3.14 -24.70 0.62
N SER A 141 3.77 -25.69 -0.03
CA SER A 141 3.22 -27.05 -0.14
C SER A 141 2.86 -27.67 1.22
N GLY A 142 1.60 -28.10 1.34
CA GLY A 142 1.08 -28.82 2.51
C GLY A 142 0.84 -27.94 3.75
N SER A 143 0.97 -26.63 3.70
CA SER A 143 0.78 -25.75 4.86
C SER A 143 -0.13 -24.56 4.55
N PHE A 144 -1.17 -24.35 5.36
CA PHE A 144 -2.03 -23.17 5.30
C PHE A 144 -1.49 -21.94 6.04
N SER A 145 -0.35 -22.05 6.72
CA SER A 145 0.26 -20.92 7.42
C SER A 145 0.55 -19.72 6.50
N PRO A 146 0.98 -19.86 5.22
CA PRO A 146 1.16 -18.74 4.31
C PRO A 146 -0.11 -17.91 4.06
N VAL A 147 -1.29 -18.55 4.06
CA VAL A 147 -2.57 -17.82 3.95
C VAL A 147 -2.77 -16.90 5.14
N PHE A 148 -2.54 -17.43 6.36
CA PHE A 148 -2.63 -16.64 7.59
C PHE A 148 -1.66 -15.45 7.58
N PHE A 149 -0.39 -15.68 7.23
CA PHE A 149 0.61 -14.62 7.14
C PHE A 149 0.27 -13.60 6.06
N TRP A 150 -0.27 -14.03 4.92
CA TRP A 150 -0.72 -13.12 3.88
C TRP A 150 -1.90 -12.28 4.33
N LEU A 151 -2.87 -12.84 5.01
CA LEU A 151 -3.99 -12.10 5.58
C LEU A 151 -3.53 -11.08 6.63
N LEU A 152 -2.59 -11.44 7.51
CA LEU A 152 -1.98 -10.50 8.45
C LEU A 152 -1.30 -9.33 7.71
N TRP A 153 -0.54 -9.65 6.65
CA TRP A 153 0.06 -8.65 5.78
C TRP A 153 -0.99 -7.70 5.19
N LEU A 154 -2.08 -8.23 4.64
CA LEU A 154 -3.17 -7.44 4.06
C LEU A 154 -3.86 -6.54 5.09
N ILE A 155 -4.22 -7.07 6.25
CA ILE A 155 -4.87 -6.29 7.30
C ILE A 155 -3.98 -5.11 7.72
N THR A 156 -2.68 -5.36 7.88
CA THR A 156 -1.74 -4.30 8.24
C THR A 156 -1.57 -3.29 7.11
N ASN A 157 -1.35 -3.76 5.88
CA ASN A 157 -1.20 -2.94 4.70
C ASN A 157 -2.42 -2.01 4.53
N ILE A 158 -3.55 -2.62 4.24
CA ILE A 158 -4.77 -1.88 3.90
C ILE A 158 -5.23 -1.04 5.08
N GLY A 159 -5.17 -1.60 6.29
CA GLY A 159 -5.56 -0.88 7.52
C GLY A 159 -4.71 0.37 7.74
N CYS A 160 -3.38 0.24 7.72
CA CYS A 160 -2.49 1.40 7.94
C CYS A 160 -2.61 2.42 6.82
N GLU A 161 -2.52 1.99 5.57
CA GLU A 161 -2.50 2.93 4.45
C GLU A 161 -3.81 3.66 4.27
N GLU A 162 -4.94 2.99 4.28
CA GLU A 162 -6.22 3.66 4.08
C GLU A 162 -6.58 4.57 5.27
N MET A 163 -6.25 4.17 6.50
CA MET A 163 -6.43 5.04 7.66
C MET A 163 -5.54 6.29 7.60
N LEU A 164 -4.25 6.13 7.25
CA LEU A 164 -3.32 7.25 7.18
C LEU A 164 -3.62 8.18 6.02
N TRP A 165 -3.74 7.62 4.80
CA TRP A 165 -3.80 8.45 3.59
C TRP A 165 -5.19 8.95 3.28
N ARG A 166 -6.23 8.12 3.40
CA ARG A 166 -7.63 8.48 3.06
C ARG A 166 -8.43 8.90 4.28
N GLY A 167 -8.18 8.28 5.42
CA GLY A 167 -8.85 8.63 6.67
C GLY A 167 -8.30 9.91 7.29
N TYR A 168 -6.99 9.98 7.50
CA TYR A 168 -6.37 11.10 8.21
C TYR A 168 -5.93 12.25 7.28
N ALA A 169 -5.09 11.96 6.28
CA ALA A 169 -4.46 13.01 5.45
C ALA A 169 -5.46 13.67 4.50
N LEU A 170 -6.17 12.91 3.69
CA LEU A 170 -7.05 13.42 2.63
C LEU A 170 -8.09 14.45 3.14
N PRO A 171 -8.83 14.22 4.25
CA PRO A 171 -9.76 15.22 4.78
C PRO A 171 -9.10 16.54 5.19
N ARG A 172 -7.86 16.50 5.65
CA ARG A 172 -7.07 17.68 6.05
C ARG A 172 -6.51 18.42 4.85
N MET A 173 -6.12 17.66 3.82
CA MET A 173 -5.69 18.19 2.53
C MET A 173 -6.84 18.86 1.78
N GLU A 174 -8.07 18.33 1.87
CA GLU A 174 -9.26 18.95 1.28
C GLU A 174 -9.50 20.37 1.79
N LYS A 175 -9.18 20.65 3.05
CA LYS A 175 -9.31 21.99 3.64
C LYS A 175 -8.33 23.02 3.05
N TYR A 176 -7.27 22.56 2.37
CA TYR A 176 -6.26 23.41 1.75
C TYR A 176 -6.35 23.36 0.22
N PHE A 177 -6.38 22.16 -0.38
CA PHE A 177 -6.39 21.96 -1.84
C PHE A 177 -7.79 21.87 -2.46
N GLY A 178 -8.85 21.87 -1.64
CA GLY A 178 -10.23 21.76 -2.10
C GLY A 178 -10.49 20.52 -2.95
N LYS A 179 -11.09 20.75 -4.12
CA LYS A 179 -11.46 19.67 -5.05
C LYS A 179 -10.25 18.88 -5.63
N ARG A 180 -9.03 19.44 -5.56
CA ARG A 180 -7.80 18.83 -6.09
C ARG A 180 -7.02 18.01 -5.04
N ALA A 181 -7.52 17.88 -3.82
CA ALA A 181 -6.81 17.18 -2.76
C ALA A 181 -6.50 15.72 -3.09
N TRP A 182 -7.41 15.02 -3.79
CA TRP A 182 -7.20 13.65 -4.24
C TRP A 182 -5.97 13.49 -5.14
N LEU A 183 -5.75 14.46 -6.03
CA LEU A 183 -4.60 14.44 -6.94
C LEU A 183 -3.28 14.55 -6.17
N VAL A 184 -3.20 15.54 -5.26
CA VAL A 184 -2.00 15.73 -4.43
C VAL A 184 -1.78 14.53 -3.51
N ASN A 185 -2.86 13.99 -2.90
CA ASN A 185 -2.80 12.80 -2.06
C ASN A 185 -2.27 11.58 -2.83
N GLY A 186 -2.82 11.34 -4.03
CA GLY A 186 -2.41 10.23 -4.87
C GLY A 186 -0.97 10.33 -5.36
N LEU A 187 -0.54 11.52 -5.80
CA LEU A 187 0.84 11.75 -6.23
C LEU A 187 1.84 11.55 -5.09
N LEU A 188 1.53 12.07 -3.89
CA LEU A 188 2.39 11.87 -2.72
C LEU A 188 2.42 10.40 -2.27
N TRP A 189 1.30 9.71 -2.34
CA TRP A 189 1.25 8.28 -2.06
C TRP A 189 2.13 7.50 -3.05
N ASN A 190 1.99 7.79 -4.34
CA ASN A 190 2.82 7.14 -5.37
C ASN A 190 4.32 7.45 -5.17
N ILE A 191 4.69 8.73 -5.15
CA ILE A 191 6.10 9.14 -5.19
C ILE A 191 6.80 8.91 -3.84
N CYS A 192 6.14 9.21 -2.71
CA CYS A 192 6.81 9.13 -1.41
C CYS A 192 6.76 7.72 -0.83
N ILE A 193 5.55 7.12 -0.75
CA ILE A 193 5.39 5.82 -0.09
C ILE A 193 5.94 4.69 -0.96
N HIS A 194 5.70 4.71 -2.26
CA HIS A 194 6.23 3.68 -3.18
C HIS A 194 7.64 3.98 -3.71
N PHE A 195 8.37 4.94 -3.11
CA PHE A 195 9.75 5.24 -3.52
C PHE A 195 10.67 4.02 -3.44
N PHE A 196 10.42 3.12 -2.51
CA PHE A 196 11.19 1.88 -2.36
C PHE A 196 11.04 0.95 -3.58
N MET A 197 9.95 1.05 -4.35
CA MET A 197 9.68 0.31 -5.60
C MET A 197 9.43 1.27 -6.77
N ARG A 198 10.29 2.27 -6.92
CA ARG A 198 10.17 3.38 -7.87
C ARG A 198 10.09 2.98 -9.35
N TRP A 199 10.59 1.79 -9.70
CA TRP A 199 10.39 1.20 -11.03
C TRP A 199 8.91 0.92 -11.36
N SER A 200 8.03 0.95 -10.38
CA SER A 200 6.60 0.75 -10.56
C SER A 200 5.78 2.05 -10.60
N PHE A 201 6.41 3.23 -10.54
CA PHE A 201 5.69 4.52 -10.45
C PHE A 201 4.62 4.72 -11.52
N ILE A 202 4.90 4.37 -12.78
CA ILE A 202 3.94 4.53 -13.88
C ILE A 202 2.82 3.49 -13.76
N THR A 203 3.17 2.24 -13.48
CA THR A 203 2.19 1.16 -13.31
C THR A 203 1.21 1.44 -12.17
N LEU A 204 1.65 2.11 -11.09
CA LEU A 204 0.82 2.41 -9.93
C LEU A 204 -0.05 3.68 -10.08
N ILE A 205 0.11 4.47 -11.15
CA ILE A 205 -0.70 5.69 -11.37
C ILE A 205 -2.21 5.41 -11.27
N PRO A 206 -2.77 4.35 -11.87
CA PRO A 206 -4.21 4.10 -11.81
C PRO A 206 -4.72 3.97 -10.38
N VAL A 207 -4.16 3.08 -9.56
CA VAL A 207 -4.61 2.86 -8.18
C VAL A 207 -4.36 4.11 -7.32
N THR A 208 -3.20 4.74 -7.48
CA THR A 208 -2.83 5.89 -6.65
C THR A 208 -3.65 7.15 -6.93
N LEU A 209 -4.28 7.27 -8.09
CA LEU A 209 -5.16 8.40 -8.42
C LEU A 209 -6.65 8.06 -8.26
N ILE A 210 -7.09 6.88 -8.70
CA ILE A 210 -8.51 6.49 -8.66
C ILE A 210 -8.98 6.31 -7.22
N VAL A 211 -8.18 5.69 -6.36
CA VAL A 211 -8.54 5.45 -4.95
C VAL A 211 -8.81 6.76 -4.20
N PRO A 212 -7.87 7.73 -4.10
CA PRO A 212 -8.14 8.96 -3.37
C PRO A 212 -9.25 9.80 -4.03
N PHE A 213 -9.41 9.75 -5.36
CA PHE A 213 -10.52 10.41 -6.04
C PHE A 213 -11.88 9.91 -5.55
N ILE A 214 -12.09 8.59 -5.53
CA ILE A 214 -13.36 7.99 -5.11
C ILE A 214 -13.56 8.18 -3.60
N CYS A 215 -12.50 8.04 -2.78
CA CYS A 215 -12.56 8.30 -1.35
C CYS A 215 -12.92 9.76 -1.04
N GLN A 216 -12.37 10.73 -1.80
CA GLN A 216 -12.77 12.13 -1.67
C GLN A 216 -14.21 12.37 -2.08
N LYS A 217 -14.67 11.75 -3.17
CA LYS A 217 -16.04 11.87 -3.68
C LYS A 217 -17.09 11.33 -2.70
N TYR A 218 -16.82 10.17 -2.09
CA TYR A 218 -17.78 9.51 -1.19
C TYR A 218 -17.55 9.82 0.29
N LYS A 219 -16.50 10.61 0.62
CA LYS A 219 -16.12 10.94 2.01
C LYS A 219 -15.97 9.70 2.89
N SER A 220 -15.40 8.64 2.32
CA SER A 220 -15.26 7.33 2.95
C SER A 220 -13.93 6.68 2.58
N ILE A 221 -13.32 5.92 3.50
CA ILE A 221 -12.13 5.10 3.23
C ILE A 221 -12.47 3.77 2.55
N TRP A 222 -13.75 3.35 2.57
CA TRP A 222 -14.15 2.05 2.03
C TRP A 222 -13.80 1.83 0.56
N PRO A 223 -13.88 2.83 -0.34
CA PRO A 223 -13.39 2.65 -1.71
C PRO A 223 -11.93 2.22 -1.77
N GLY A 224 -11.08 2.80 -0.94
CA GLY A 224 -9.68 2.41 -0.83
C GLY A 224 -9.52 1.00 -0.29
N ILE A 225 -10.20 0.66 0.81
CA ILE A 225 -10.20 -0.68 1.39
C ILE A 225 -10.63 -1.74 0.36
N ILE A 226 -11.65 -1.45 -0.46
CA ILE A 226 -12.17 -2.40 -1.46
C ILE A 226 -11.19 -2.50 -2.63
N ILE A 227 -10.81 -1.39 -3.28
CA ILE A 227 -9.99 -1.41 -4.50
C ILE A 227 -8.58 -1.93 -4.18
N HIS A 228 -7.92 -1.33 -3.21
CA HIS A 228 -6.56 -1.69 -2.80
C HIS A 228 -6.54 -3.09 -2.14
N GLY A 229 -7.54 -3.39 -1.29
CA GLY A 229 -7.66 -4.68 -0.61
C GLY A 229 -7.90 -5.84 -1.58
N LEU A 230 -8.83 -5.71 -2.53
CA LEU A 230 -9.09 -6.75 -3.51
C LEU A 230 -7.88 -6.98 -4.43
N GLY A 231 -7.17 -5.92 -4.85
CA GLY A 231 -5.96 -6.06 -5.65
C GLY A 231 -4.92 -6.94 -4.96
N ASN A 232 -4.63 -6.65 -3.69
CA ASN A 232 -3.70 -7.46 -2.92
C ASN A 232 -4.25 -8.87 -2.58
N LEU A 233 -5.56 -9.03 -2.44
CA LEU A 233 -6.19 -10.33 -2.17
C LEU A 233 -6.04 -11.30 -3.35
N LEU A 234 -5.90 -10.80 -4.59
CA LEU A 234 -5.67 -11.64 -5.77
C LEU A 234 -4.43 -12.54 -5.64
N VAL A 235 -3.45 -12.18 -4.82
CA VAL A 235 -2.27 -13.02 -4.56
C VAL A 235 -2.67 -14.38 -3.96
N LEU A 236 -3.79 -14.47 -3.24
CA LEU A 236 -4.30 -15.75 -2.72
C LEU A 236 -4.67 -16.74 -3.83
N VAL A 237 -5.03 -16.24 -5.03
CA VAL A 237 -5.31 -17.09 -6.20
C VAL A 237 -4.05 -17.88 -6.63
N LEU A 238 -2.87 -17.37 -6.29
CA LEU A 238 -1.59 -18.03 -6.53
C LEU A 238 -1.16 -18.87 -5.33
N ILE A 239 -1.33 -18.37 -4.10
CA ILE A 239 -0.94 -19.06 -2.87
C ILE A 239 -1.72 -20.37 -2.66
N ILE A 240 -3.05 -20.33 -2.80
CA ILE A 240 -3.90 -21.49 -2.49
C ILE A 240 -3.59 -22.72 -3.38
N PRO A 241 -3.52 -22.61 -4.71
CA PRO A 241 -3.13 -23.74 -5.56
C PRO A 241 -1.75 -24.30 -5.22
N SER A 242 -0.80 -23.44 -4.87
CA SER A 242 0.57 -23.85 -4.51
C SER A 242 0.66 -24.58 -3.15
N ILE A 243 -0.35 -24.40 -2.29
CA ILE A 243 -0.47 -25.17 -1.04
C ILE A 243 -1.00 -26.58 -1.32
N LEU A 244 -1.89 -26.70 -2.30
CA LEU A 244 -2.59 -27.95 -2.64
C LEU A 244 -1.79 -28.83 -3.59
N ALA A 245 -0.75 -28.28 -4.24
CA ALA A 245 0.16 -29.01 -5.12
C ALA A 245 1.27 -29.69 -4.28
#